data_890d716149b8193a5763c01092dd6b38
#
_entry.id   890d716149b8193a5763c01092dd6b38
#
_cell.length_a   1.000
_cell.length_b   1.000
_cell.length_c   1.000
_cell.angle_alpha   90.00
_cell.angle_beta   90.00
_cell.angle_gamma   90.00
#
_symmetry.space_group_name_H-M   'P 1'
#
loop_
_entity.id
_entity.type
_entity.pdbx_description
1 polymer ?
#
loop_
_entity_poly.entity_id
_entity_poly.type
_entity_poly.pdbx_seq_one_letter_code
_entity_poly.pdbx_strand_id
1 'polypeptide(L)'
;MDAPIDAPQPPQDVPEPQLKRPFVARMIRTLAVPIILAWIALVAFLNISVPQLEAVGRSQAVSMSPDAAPSMIAMKRIGEVFEEGTSDSSGMIVLEGQEPLGDAAHEFYDQMLATLKSDTRHVESVQDFWGDPLTASGAQSSDGKAAYVQIKLAGNQGETLANESVAAVKAAIDGMQPPPGVKVYLTGAAAMVADQQATGDSSLRVTEMVTFVVIITMLLWFYRSILTVVLV
;
A
#
# COMPACT_ATOMS: atom_id res chain seq x y z
N MET A 1 18.38 74.71 -70.55
CA MET A 1 18.26 73.35 -71.08
C MET A 1 18.11 72.44 -69.87
N ASP A 2 16.87 72.38 -69.33
CA ASP A 2 16.55 71.71 -68.11
C ASP A 2 16.11 70.27 -68.42
N ALA A 3 16.81 69.28 -67.87
CA ALA A 3 16.42 67.89 -67.96
C ALA A 3 15.34 67.58 -66.91
N PRO A 4 14.29 66.84 -67.25
CA PRO A 4 13.23 66.54 -66.33
C PRO A 4 13.74 65.50 -65.28
N ILE A 5 13.50 65.81 -64.00
CA ILE A 5 13.75 64.94 -62.90
C ILE A 5 12.70 63.83 -62.91
N ASP A 6 13.18 62.58 -63.12
CA ASP A 6 12.37 61.40 -63.15
C ASP A 6 11.79 61.14 -61.74
N ALA A 7 10.47 61.05 -61.61
CA ALA A 7 9.78 60.84 -60.38
C ALA A 7 9.98 59.39 -59.94
N PRO A 8 10.16 59.09 -58.58
CA PRO A 8 10.35 57.75 -58.11
C PRO A 8 9.07 56.91 -58.37
N GLN A 9 9.25 55.75 -59.01
CA GLN A 9 8.19 54.78 -59.25
C GLN A 9 7.71 54.20 -57.93
N PRO A 10 6.40 53.99 -57.72
CA PRO A 10 5.89 53.35 -56.57
C PRO A 10 6.42 51.91 -56.45
N PRO A 11 6.62 51.41 -55.22
CA PRO A 11 7.14 50.05 -55.00
C PRO A 11 6.24 49.03 -55.70
N GLN A 12 6.84 48.20 -56.56
CA GLN A 12 6.15 47.10 -57.21
C GLN A 12 5.73 46.11 -56.11
N ASP A 13 4.44 45.79 -56.12
CA ASP A 13 3.88 44.72 -55.26
C ASP A 13 4.59 43.40 -55.54
N VAL A 14 5.54 43.03 -54.72
CA VAL A 14 6.14 41.72 -54.74
C VAL A 14 5.07 40.74 -54.22
N PRO A 15 4.61 39.78 -55.01
CA PRO A 15 3.61 38.83 -54.57
C PRO A 15 4.21 38.04 -53.41
N GLU A 16 3.59 38.16 -52.23
CA GLU A 16 3.95 37.35 -51.07
C GLU A 16 3.88 35.86 -51.45
N PRO A 17 4.92 35.07 -51.19
CA PRO A 17 4.90 33.65 -51.47
C PRO A 17 3.78 33.00 -50.64
N GLN A 18 2.70 32.59 -51.30
CA GLN A 18 1.66 31.78 -50.68
C GLN A 18 2.27 30.44 -50.32
N LEU A 19 2.73 30.34 -49.09
CA LEU A 19 3.18 29.08 -48.45
C LEU A 19 1.99 28.11 -48.48
N LYS A 20 1.94 27.24 -49.47
CA LYS A 20 1.02 26.11 -49.49
C LYS A 20 1.23 25.35 -48.19
N ARG A 21 0.25 25.40 -47.30
CA ARG A 21 0.31 24.66 -46.03
C ARG A 21 0.67 23.21 -46.32
N PRO A 22 1.78 22.68 -45.80
CA PRO A 22 2.23 21.34 -46.14
C PRO A 22 1.11 20.33 -45.85
N PHE A 23 0.92 19.39 -46.74
CA PHE A 23 -0.07 18.31 -46.65
C PHE A 23 -0.09 17.66 -45.28
N VAL A 24 1.09 17.52 -44.66
CA VAL A 24 1.30 16.98 -43.31
C VAL A 24 0.58 17.80 -42.24
N ALA A 25 0.60 19.14 -42.28
CA ALA A 25 -0.08 19.97 -41.29
C ALA A 25 -1.61 19.85 -41.35
N ARG A 26 -2.15 19.65 -42.56
CA ARG A 26 -3.59 19.41 -42.75
C ARG A 26 -3.98 18.01 -42.24
N MET A 27 -3.17 17.00 -42.53
CA MET A 27 -3.37 15.64 -42.11
C MET A 27 -3.32 15.52 -40.56
N ILE A 28 -2.33 16.15 -39.92
CA ILE A 28 -2.21 16.20 -38.45
C ILE A 28 -3.45 16.85 -37.84
N ARG A 29 -3.91 17.97 -38.36
CA ARG A 29 -5.09 18.66 -37.80
C ARG A 29 -6.38 17.85 -37.95
N THR A 30 -6.54 17.09 -39.04
CA THR A 30 -7.76 16.29 -39.28
C THR A 30 -7.73 14.97 -38.47
N LEU A 31 -6.53 14.39 -38.30
CA LEU A 31 -6.36 13.12 -37.57
C LEU A 31 -6.09 13.32 -36.08
N ALA A 32 -5.85 14.53 -35.56
CA ALA A 32 -5.54 14.78 -34.18
C ALA A 32 -6.65 14.26 -33.23
N VAL A 33 -7.92 14.61 -33.51
CA VAL A 33 -9.05 14.17 -32.72
C VAL A 33 -9.23 12.65 -32.74
N PRO A 34 -9.30 11.95 -33.90
CA PRO A 34 -9.40 10.50 -33.89
C PRO A 34 -8.19 9.78 -33.27
N ILE A 35 -6.97 10.31 -33.38
CA ILE A 35 -5.80 9.76 -32.74
C ILE A 35 -5.92 9.88 -31.23
N ILE A 36 -6.29 11.05 -30.70
CA ILE A 36 -6.52 11.24 -29.24
C ILE A 36 -7.59 10.31 -28.74
N LEU A 37 -8.71 10.20 -29.44
CA LEU A 37 -9.79 9.28 -29.06
C LEU A 37 -9.34 7.82 -29.09
N ALA A 38 -8.52 7.42 -30.07
CA ALA A 38 -7.96 6.09 -30.14
C ALA A 38 -7.01 5.81 -28.97
N TRP A 39 -6.18 6.78 -28.57
CA TRP A 39 -5.31 6.66 -27.40
C TRP A 39 -6.11 6.58 -26.10
N ILE A 40 -7.12 7.43 -25.91
CA ILE A 40 -7.99 7.37 -24.73
C ILE A 40 -8.70 6.01 -24.67
N ALA A 41 -9.24 5.53 -25.79
CA ALA A 41 -9.88 4.22 -25.85
C ALA A 41 -8.89 3.08 -25.55
N LEU A 42 -7.66 3.16 -26.05
CA LEU A 42 -6.61 2.19 -25.78
C LEU A 42 -6.21 2.19 -24.30
N VAL A 43 -5.99 3.37 -23.70
CA VAL A 43 -5.67 3.50 -22.29
C VAL A 43 -6.81 2.97 -21.41
N ALA A 44 -8.05 3.32 -21.72
CA ALA A 44 -9.23 2.81 -21.01
C ALA A 44 -9.34 1.28 -21.12
N PHE A 45 -9.15 0.74 -22.31
CA PHE A 45 -9.15 -0.70 -22.58
C PHE A 45 -8.05 -1.41 -21.77
N LEU A 46 -6.82 -0.89 -21.79
CA LEU A 46 -5.69 -1.46 -21.04
C LEU A 46 -5.94 -1.40 -19.52
N ASN A 47 -6.48 -0.29 -19.00
CA ASN A 47 -6.81 -0.18 -17.58
C ASN A 47 -7.89 -1.16 -17.11
N ILE A 48 -8.83 -1.51 -17.99
CA ILE A 48 -9.89 -2.48 -17.67
C ILE A 48 -9.40 -3.92 -17.86
N SER A 49 -8.59 -4.17 -18.89
CA SER A 49 -8.19 -5.53 -19.29
C SER A 49 -6.92 -6.02 -18.58
N VAL A 50 -6.04 -5.12 -18.17
CA VAL A 50 -4.78 -5.47 -17.51
C VAL A 50 -4.91 -5.12 -16.02
N PRO A 51 -4.82 -6.11 -15.12
CA PRO A 51 -4.78 -5.83 -13.68
C PRO A 51 -3.62 -4.89 -13.37
N GLN A 52 -3.87 -3.91 -12.52
CA GLN A 52 -2.81 -2.99 -12.10
C GLN A 52 -1.69 -3.79 -11.44
N LEU A 53 -0.43 -3.45 -11.73
CA LEU A 53 0.75 -4.12 -11.20
C LEU A 53 0.72 -4.21 -9.66
N GLU A 54 0.19 -3.19 -9.01
CA GLU A 54 0.01 -3.13 -7.56
C GLU A 54 -1.00 -4.18 -7.06
N ALA A 55 -2.10 -4.39 -7.79
CA ALA A 55 -3.09 -5.42 -7.47
C ALA A 55 -2.52 -6.83 -7.66
N VAL A 56 -1.74 -7.04 -8.73
CA VAL A 56 -1.04 -8.31 -8.98
C VAL A 56 0.04 -8.54 -7.94
N GLY A 57 0.82 -7.51 -7.61
CA GLY A 57 1.85 -7.57 -6.59
C GLY A 57 1.29 -7.94 -5.21
N ARG A 58 0.10 -7.43 -4.86
CA ARG A 58 -0.58 -7.80 -3.60
C ARG A 58 -1.17 -9.20 -3.64
N SER A 59 -1.78 -9.61 -4.76
CA SER A 59 -2.41 -10.93 -4.86
C SER A 59 -1.42 -12.09 -5.05
N GLN A 60 -0.20 -11.78 -5.46
CA GLN A 60 0.89 -12.74 -5.68
C GLN A 60 2.11 -12.41 -4.81
N ALA A 61 1.88 -11.75 -3.67
CA ALA A 61 2.94 -11.52 -2.70
C ALA A 61 3.51 -12.86 -2.23
N VAL A 62 4.80 -13.02 -2.39
CA VAL A 62 5.53 -14.23 -2.01
C VAL A 62 6.18 -14.03 -0.64
N SER A 63 6.35 -15.13 0.08
CA SER A 63 7.08 -15.14 1.36
C SER A 63 8.45 -14.46 1.23
N MET A 64 8.81 -13.69 2.24
CA MET A 64 10.14 -13.08 2.36
C MET A 64 11.23 -14.12 2.57
N SER A 65 10.86 -15.28 3.08
CA SER A 65 11.78 -16.39 3.35
C SER A 65 11.59 -17.50 2.30
N PRO A 66 12.65 -17.92 1.59
CA PRO A 66 12.54 -19.05 0.66
C PRO A 66 12.11 -20.33 1.39
N ASP A 67 11.16 -21.05 0.84
CA ASP A 67 10.66 -22.31 1.41
C ASP A 67 11.75 -23.37 1.59
N ALA A 68 12.78 -23.35 0.74
CA ALA A 68 13.91 -24.27 0.80
C ALA A 68 14.98 -23.85 1.83
N ALA A 69 14.83 -22.71 2.52
CA ALA A 69 15.77 -22.32 3.55
C ALA A 69 15.78 -23.32 4.72
N PRO A 70 16.95 -23.75 5.21
CA PRO A 70 17.02 -24.71 6.33
C PRO A 70 16.25 -24.29 7.58
N SER A 71 16.22 -22.98 7.87
CA SER A 71 15.45 -22.41 8.97
C SER A 71 13.95 -22.59 8.78
N MET A 72 13.44 -22.40 7.54
CA MET A 72 12.02 -22.59 7.22
C MET A 72 11.61 -24.07 7.32
N ILE A 73 12.46 -24.95 6.83
CA ILE A 73 12.24 -26.41 6.94
C ILE A 73 12.19 -26.83 8.43
N ALA A 74 13.12 -26.32 9.25
CA ALA A 74 13.14 -26.60 10.68
C ALA A 74 11.90 -26.03 11.40
N MET A 75 11.49 -24.82 11.06
CA MET A 75 10.31 -24.18 11.66
C MET A 75 9.02 -24.91 11.30
N LYS A 76 8.83 -25.30 10.05
CA LYS A 76 7.69 -26.13 9.60
C LYS A 76 7.65 -27.45 10.35
N ARG A 77 8.80 -28.12 10.51
CA ARG A 77 8.88 -29.39 11.26
C ARG A 77 8.56 -29.23 12.76
N ILE A 78 9.01 -28.14 13.37
CA ILE A 78 8.65 -27.81 14.75
C ILE A 78 7.13 -27.59 14.85
N GLY A 79 6.57 -26.77 13.94
CA GLY A 79 5.14 -26.49 13.90
C GLY A 79 4.28 -27.76 13.71
N GLU A 80 4.72 -28.70 12.88
CA GLU A 80 4.05 -29.97 12.67
C GLU A 80 4.12 -30.90 13.90
N VAL A 81 5.29 -30.97 14.56
CA VAL A 81 5.50 -31.88 15.71
C VAL A 81 4.82 -31.38 16.96
N PHE A 82 4.80 -30.05 17.18
CA PHE A 82 4.23 -29.43 18.39
C PHE A 82 2.83 -28.85 18.17
N GLU A 83 2.26 -29.00 16.96
CA GLU A 83 0.95 -28.44 16.60
C GLU A 83 0.85 -26.93 16.79
N GLU A 84 1.97 -26.20 16.58
CA GLU A 84 2.06 -24.75 16.77
C GLU A 84 1.83 -23.93 15.49
N GLY A 85 1.44 -24.60 14.38
CA GLY A 85 1.32 -23.98 13.07
C GLY A 85 2.65 -23.93 12.29
N THR A 86 2.57 -23.74 10.99
CA THR A 86 3.72 -23.87 10.08
C THR A 86 4.18 -22.56 9.45
N SER A 87 3.45 -21.46 9.66
CA SER A 87 3.82 -20.13 9.15
C SER A 87 5.02 -19.55 9.91
N ASP A 88 5.72 -18.60 9.29
CA ASP A 88 6.76 -17.80 9.94
C ASP A 88 6.24 -16.47 10.49
N SER A 89 4.92 -16.22 10.37
CA SER A 89 4.27 -15.00 10.83
C SER A 89 3.96 -15.08 12.31
N SER A 90 4.84 -14.53 13.15
CA SER A 90 4.63 -14.44 14.59
C SER A 90 4.21 -13.04 15.00
N GLY A 91 3.23 -12.96 15.89
CA GLY A 91 2.80 -11.75 16.56
C GLY A 91 2.81 -11.91 18.08
N MET A 92 2.76 -10.81 18.77
CA MET A 92 2.64 -10.74 20.20
C MET A 92 1.57 -9.71 20.57
N ILE A 93 0.65 -10.09 21.42
CA ILE A 93 -0.33 -9.16 21.97
C ILE A 93 0.10 -8.84 23.38
N VAL A 94 0.22 -7.56 23.68
CA VAL A 94 0.65 -7.04 24.99
C VAL A 94 -0.50 -6.29 25.62
N LEU A 95 -0.83 -6.67 26.85
CA LEU A 95 -1.72 -5.93 27.73
C LEU A 95 -0.87 -5.05 28.65
N GLU A 96 -1.17 -3.76 28.72
CA GLU A 96 -0.49 -2.79 29.57
C GLU A 96 -1.51 -2.09 30.47
N GLY A 97 -1.33 -2.20 31.76
CA GLY A 97 -2.15 -1.54 32.78
C GLY A 97 -1.43 -0.36 33.44
N GLN A 98 -2.18 0.67 33.82
CA GLN A 98 -1.66 1.74 34.70
C GLN A 98 -1.35 1.22 36.12
N GLU A 99 -2.13 0.27 36.56
CA GLU A 99 -1.97 -0.48 37.84
C GLU A 99 -1.68 -1.95 37.51
N PRO A 100 -1.23 -2.76 38.47
CA PRO A 100 -1.04 -4.19 38.29
C PRO A 100 -2.30 -4.85 37.73
N LEU A 101 -2.12 -5.73 36.74
CA LEU A 101 -3.20 -6.45 36.08
C LEU A 101 -3.90 -7.39 37.06
N GLY A 102 -5.16 -7.10 37.35
CA GLY A 102 -5.99 -7.89 38.27
C GLY A 102 -7.00 -8.78 37.55
N ASP A 103 -7.96 -9.32 38.29
CA ASP A 103 -8.95 -10.30 37.80
C ASP A 103 -9.71 -9.83 36.55
N ALA A 104 -10.09 -8.54 36.51
CA ALA A 104 -10.78 -7.99 35.32
C ALA A 104 -9.92 -8.03 34.05
N ALA A 105 -8.59 -7.87 34.17
CA ALA A 105 -7.65 -7.98 33.08
C ALA A 105 -7.47 -9.44 32.62
N HIS A 106 -7.49 -10.39 33.59
CA HIS A 106 -7.49 -11.82 33.27
C HIS A 106 -8.77 -12.25 32.56
N GLU A 107 -9.93 -11.82 33.00
CA GLU A 107 -11.20 -12.13 32.36
C GLU A 107 -11.24 -11.58 30.93
N PHE A 108 -10.78 -10.35 30.69
CA PHE A 108 -10.64 -9.77 29.37
C PHE A 108 -9.67 -10.56 28.51
N TYR A 109 -8.52 -10.95 29.04
CA TYR A 109 -7.52 -11.76 28.37
C TYR A 109 -8.10 -13.10 27.90
N ASP A 110 -8.83 -13.81 28.76
CA ASP A 110 -9.47 -15.09 28.44
C ASP A 110 -10.50 -14.92 27.31
N GLN A 111 -11.31 -13.86 27.35
CA GLN A 111 -12.26 -13.54 26.27
C GLN A 111 -11.55 -13.22 24.94
N MET A 112 -10.44 -12.49 25.02
CA MET A 112 -9.60 -12.18 23.86
C MET A 112 -9.02 -13.47 23.26
N LEU A 113 -8.46 -14.35 24.07
CA LEU A 113 -7.93 -15.63 23.62
C LEU A 113 -9.01 -16.51 22.97
N ALA A 114 -10.20 -16.58 23.58
CA ALA A 114 -11.33 -17.32 23.01
C ALA A 114 -11.72 -16.79 21.62
N THR A 115 -11.74 -15.47 21.46
CA THR A 115 -12.03 -14.82 20.17
C THR A 115 -10.96 -15.15 19.14
N LEU A 116 -9.69 -15.03 19.49
CA LEU A 116 -8.57 -15.31 18.58
C LEU A 116 -8.51 -16.80 18.19
N LYS A 117 -8.69 -17.71 19.14
CA LYS A 117 -8.72 -19.16 18.87
C LYS A 117 -9.90 -19.57 17.98
N SER A 118 -10.99 -18.80 17.95
CA SER A 118 -12.14 -19.05 17.06
C SER A 118 -11.87 -18.68 15.61
N ASP A 119 -10.94 -17.78 15.34
CA ASP A 119 -10.57 -17.36 13.99
C ASP A 119 -9.46 -18.23 13.40
N THR A 120 -9.81 -19.45 13.06
CA THR A 120 -8.89 -20.44 12.47
C THR A 120 -8.41 -20.09 11.07
N ARG A 121 -8.97 -19.06 10.44
CA ARG A 121 -8.52 -18.59 9.14
C ARG A 121 -7.28 -17.72 9.23
N HIS A 122 -7.19 -16.90 10.28
CA HIS A 122 -6.14 -15.89 10.42
C HIS A 122 -5.16 -16.21 11.55
N VAL A 123 -5.53 -17.09 12.49
CA VAL A 123 -4.69 -17.48 13.62
C VAL A 123 -4.45 -18.98 13.57
N GLU A 124 -3.18 -19.38 13.43
CA GLU A 124 -2.78 -20.80 13.42
C GLU A 124 -2.66 -21.36 14.83
N SER A 125 -2.04 -20.61 15.75
CA SER A 125 -1.91 -21.02 17.14
C SER A 125 -1.80 -19.83 18.08
N VAL A 126 -2.18 -20.06 19.33
CA VAL A 126 -2.09 -19.10 20.43
C VAL A 126 -1.36 -19.77 21.58
N GLN A 127 -0.19 -19.22 21.95
CA GLN A 127 0.60 -19.72 23.08
C GLN A 127 0.25 -18.90 24.33
N ASP A 128 -0.61 -19.50 25.15
CA ASP A 128 -1.15 -18.89 26.36
C ASP A 128 -0.18 -19.09 27.54
N PHE A 129 0.80 -18.18 27.64
CA PHE A 129 1.77 -18.23 28.71
C PHE A 129 1.26 -17.59 30.01
N TRP A 130 0.42 -16.57 29.93
CA TRP A 130 -0.05 -15.85 31.12
C TRP A 130 -1.22 -16.54 31.80
N GLY A 131 -2.07 -17.25 31.08
CA GLY A 131 -3.15 -18.05 31.63
C GLY A 131 -2.68 -19.37 32.25
N ASP A 132 -1.48 -19.86 31.93
CA ASP A 132 -0.91 -21.09 32.52
C ASP A 132 -0.10 -20.75 33.78
N PRO A 133 -0.48 -21.28 34.97
CA PRO A 133 0.20 -21.03 36.24
C PRO A 133 1.70 -21.34 36.25
N LEU A 134 2.16 -22.25 35.36
CA LEU A 134 3.57 -22.63 35.31
C LEU A 134 4.42 -21.59 34.57
N THR A 135 3.82 -20.85 33.60
CA THR A 135 4.51 -19.90 32.72
C THR A 135 4.13 -18.46 32.98
N ALA A 136 3.07 -18.19 33.72
CA ALA A 136 2.52 -16.86 33.95
C ALA A 136 3.56 -15.84 34.46
N SER A 137 4.42 -16.27 35.40
CA SER A 137 5.47 -15.40 35.93
C SER A 137 6.51 -14.96 34.89
N GLY A 138 6.69 -15.73 33.81
CA GLY A 138 7.57 -15.39 32.69
C GLY A 138 6.89 -14.54 31.64
N ALA A 139 5.56 -14.51 31.61
CA ALA A 139 4.76 -13.76 30.65
C ALA A 139 4.24 -12.42 31.22
N GLN A 140 4.56 -12.11 32.45
CA GLN A 140 4.17 -10.87 33.12
C GLN A 140 5.40 -10.06 33.54
N SER A 141 5.28 -8.75 33.48
CA SER A 141 6.34 -7.83 33.95
C SER A 141 6.53 -7.94 35.47
N SER A 142 7.72 -7.61 35.99
CA SER A 142 8.05 -7.69 37.39
C SER A 142 7.19 -6.81 38.31
N ASP A 143 6.60 -5.75 37.77
CA ASP A 143 5.67 -4.86 38.47
C ASP A 143 4.20 -5.26 38.29
N GLY A 144 3.95 -6.36 37.59
CA GLY A 144 2.60 -6.88 37.29
C GLY A 144 1.76 -6.05 36.36
N LYS A 145 2.30 -5.00 35.74
CA LYS A 145 1.54 -4.05 34.92
C LYS A 145 1.43 -4.43 33.47
N ALA A 146 2.24 -5.33 32.96
CA ALA A 146 2.17 -5.81 31.60
C ALA A 146 2.18 -7.34 31.55
N ALA A 147 1.42 -7.88 30.58
CA ALA A 147 1.44 -9.30 30.27
C ALA A 147 1.36 -9.47 28.75
N TYR A 148 1.86 -10.59 28.25
CA TYR A 148 1.82 -10.86 26.80
C TYR A 148 1.34 -12.27 26.49
N VAL A 149 0.80 -12.40 25.28
CA VAL A 149 0.51 -13.68 24.62
C VAL A 149 1.19 -13.70 23.26
N GLN A 150 1.76 -14.85 22.93
CA GLN A 150 2.34 -15.05 21.61
C GLN A 150 1.33 -15.74 20.70
N ILE A 151 1.21 -15.24 19.48
CA ILE A 151 0.32 -15.79 18.46
C ILE A 151 1.09 -16.12 17.20
N LYS A 152 0.67 -17.16 16.52
CA LYS A 152 1.13 -17.49 15.18
C LYS A 152 -0.01 -17.23 14.20
N LEU A 153 0.26 -16.41 13.20
CA LEU A 153 -0.71 -15.95 12.21
C LEU A 153 -0.65 -16.79 10.96
N ALA A 154 -1.77 -16.94 10.26
CA ALA A 154 -1.81 -17.65 9.00
C ALA A 154 -1.11 -16.87 7.89
N GLY A 155 -0.41 -17.60 7.01
CA GLY A 155 0.40 -17.05 5.91
C GLY A 155 1.82 -16.69 6.34
N ASN A 156 2.78 -16.76 5.42
CA ASN A 156 4.16 -16.41 5.70
C ASN A 156 4.39 -14.90 5.58
N GLN A 157 5.41 -14.40 6.26
CA GLN A 157 5.75 -12.96 6.22
C GLN A 157 5.96 -12.48 4.80
N GLY A 158 5.31 -11.39 4.45
CA GLY A 158 5.29 -10.84 3.09
C GLY A 158 4.14 -11.30 2.23
N GLU A 159 3.47 -12.40 2.56
CA GLU A 159 2.29 -12.87 1.84
C GLU A 159 1.05 -12.03 2.17
N THR A 160 0.12 -11.99 1.24
CA THR A 160 -1.17 -11.30 1.41
C THR A 160 -1.94 -11.82 2.61
N LEU A 161 -1.98 -13.15 2.78
CA LEU A 161 -2.69 -13.78 3.90
C LEU A 161 -2.11 -13.34 5.25
N ALA A 162 -0.78 -13.23 5.37
CA ALA A 162 -0.16 -12.76 6.62
C ALA A 162 -0.60 -11.33 6.97
N ASN A 163 -0.67 -10.44 5.97
CA ASN A 163 -1.13 -9.06 6.18
C ASN A 163 -2.64 -9.00 6.50
N GLU A 164 -3.45 -9.82 5.84
CA GLU A 164 -4.87 -9.98 6.16
C GLU A 164 -5.06 -10.50 7.60
N SER A 165 -4.22 -11.45 8.02
CA SER A 165 -4.26 -12.02 9.37
C SER A 165 -3.89 -10.98 10.44
N VAL A 166 -2.87 -10.17 10.20
CA VAL A 166 -2.53 -9.03 11.10
C VAL A 166 -3.70 -8.05 11.19
N ALA A 167 -4.30 -7.69 10.06
CA ALA A 167 -5.43 -6.76 10.01
C ALA A 167 -6.66 -7.32 10.73
N ALA A 168 -6.96 -8.61 10.56
CA ALA A 168 -8.07 -9.29 11.22
C ALA A 168 -7.89 -9.34 12.75
N VAL A 169 -6.70 -9.73 13.22
CA VAL A 169 -6.40 -9.75 14.65
C VAL A 169 -6.45 -8.35 15.25
N LYS A 170 -5.90 -7.33 14.55
CA LYS A 170 -5.99 -5.95 15.01
C LYS A 170 -7.44 -5.48 15.10
N ALA A 171 -8.26 -5.75 14.10
CA ALA A 171 -9.67 -5.40 14.10
C ALA A 171 -10.45 -6.12 15.22
N ALA A 172 -10.11 -7.40 15.51
CA ALA A 172 -10.72 -8.15 16.61
C ALA A 172 -10.39 -7.51 17.97
N ILE A 173 -9.12 -7.13 18.19
CA ILE A 173 -8.66 -6.45 19.40
C ILE A 173 -9.31 -5.07 19.54
N ASP A 174 -9.31 -4.27 18.47
CA ASP A 174 -9.88 -2.91 18.47
C ASP A 174 -11.41 -2.92 18.69
N GLY A 175 -12.08 -4.02 18.32
CA GLY A 175 -13.50 -4.24 18.56
C GLY A 175 -13.86 -4.63 20.00
N MET A 176 -12.89 -5.00 20.84
CA MET A 176 -13.09 -5.36 22.23
C MET A 176 -12.97 -4.13 23.13
N GLN A 177 -13.58 -4.21 24.31
CA GLN A 177 -13.50 -3.14 25.30
C GLN A 177 -12.63 -3.61 26.48
N PRO A 178 -11.37 -3.19 26.54
CA PRO A 178 -10.51 -3.52 27.66
C PRO A 178 -11.00 -2.84 28.96
N PRO A 179 -10.69 -3.41 30.12
CA PRO A 179 -10.99 -2.79 31.39
C PRO A 179 -10.40 -1.38 31.53
N PRO A 180 -10.99 -0.50 32.36
CA PRO A 180 -10.47 0.84 32.57
C PRO A 180 -8.99 0.82 32.97
N GLY A 181 -8.15 1.61 32.31
CA GLY A 181 -6.72 1.70 32.59
C GLY A 181 -5.87 0.62 31.91
N VAL A 182 -6.47 -0.34 31.19
CA VAL A 182 -5.76 -1.35 30.41
C VAL A 182 -5.76 -0.98 28.93
N LYS A 183 -4.62 -1.11 28.28
CA LYS A 183 -4.44 -0.96 26.84
C LYS A 183 -3.93 -2.26 26.24
N VAL A 184 -4.29 -2.51 25.00
CA VAL A 184 -3.89 -3.71 24.28
C VAL A 184 -3.16 -3.31 23.00
N TYR A 185 -2.04 -3.94 22.74
CA TYR A 185 -1.20 -3.66 21.59
C TYR A 185 -0.87 -4.95 20.85
N LEU A 186 -1.01 -4.94 19.53
CA LEU A 186 -0.46 -5.97 18.65
C LEU A 186 0.93 -5.54 18.19
N THR A 187 1.93 -6.38 18.40
CA THR A 187 3.32 -6.17 18.02
C THR A 187 3.95 -7.48 17.50
N GLY A 188 5.23 -7.47 17.25
CA GLY A 188 5.97 -8.62 16.73
C GLY A 188 6.30 -8.51 15.26
N ALA A 189 6.98 -9.54 14.73
CA ALA A 189 7.55 -9.51 13.40
C ALA A 189 6.48 -9.32 12.30
N ALA A 190 5.37 -10.04 12.39
CA ALA A 190 4.29 -9.94 11.41
C ALA A 190 3.61 -8.56 11.42
N ALA A 191 3.32 -8.00 12.61
CA ALA A 191 2.72 -6.68 12.74
C ALA A 191 3.66 -5.59 12.19
N MET A 192 4.97 -5.68 12.47
CA MET A 192 5.96 -4.73 11.98
C MET A 192 6.07 -4.73 10.46
N VAL A 193 6.07 -5.92 9.84
CA VAL A 193 6.09 -6.05 8.37
C VAL A 193 4.81 -5.49 7.75
N ALA A 194 3.64 -5.79 8.32
CA ALA A 194 2.37 -5.26 7.84
C ALA A 194 2.30 -3.73 7.94
N ASP A 195 2.73 -3.14 9.05
CA ASP A 195 2.79 -1.69 9.22
C ASP A 195 3.79 -1.02 8.26
N GLN A 196 4.94 -1.66 8.01
CA GLN A 196 5.92 -1.17 7.04
C GLN A 196 5.35 -1.16 5.61
N GLN A 197 4.64 -2.21 5.22
CA GLN A 197 3.99 -2.27 3.91
C GLN A 197 2.88 -1.21 3.78
N ALA A 198 2.02 -1.08 4.79
CA ALA A 198 0.96 -0.08 4.80
C ALA A 198 1.52 1.35 4.72
N THR A 199 2.64 1.62 5.41
CA THR A 199 3.33 2.91 5.35
C THR A 199 3.95 3.15 3.99
N GLY A 200 4.57 2.13 3.39
CA GLY A 200 5.09 2.18 2.02
C GLY A 200 4.01 2.54 1.00
N ASP A 201 2.89 1.85 1.03
CA ASP A 201 1.74 2.09 0.15
C ASP A 201 1.18 3.52 0.29
N SER A 202 1.06 4.02 1.51
CA SER A 202 0.59 5.39 1.76
C SER A 202 1.56 6.44 1.24
N SER A 203 2.86 6.23 1.42
CA SER A 203 3.92 7.12 0.96
C SER A 203 3.98 7.18 -0.57
N LEU A 204 3.81 6.03 -1.24
CA LEU A 204 3.76 5.96 -2.71
C LEU A 204 2.58 6.76 -3.25
N ARG A 205 1.38 6.64 -2.68
CA ARG A 205 0.20 7.42 -3.09
C ARG A 205 0.40 8.92 -2.93
N VAL A 206 0.96 9.35 -1.80
CA VAL A 206 1.26 10.77 -1.58
C VAL A 206 2.28 11.29 -2.60
N THR A 207 3.35 10.53 -2.84
CA THR A 207 4.38 10.88 -3.83
C THR A 207 3.80 10.97 -5.24
N GLU A 208 2.95 10.02 -5.63
CA GLU A 208 2.27 10.03 -6.93
C GLU A 208 1.38 11.26 -7.09
N MET A 209 0.54 11.57 -6.09
CA MET A 209 -0.32 12.75 -6.10
C MET A 209 0.48 14.06 -6.21
N VAL A 210 1.54 14.20 -5.41
CA VAL A 210 2.41 15.38 -5.44
C VAL A 210 3.09 15.51 -6.80
N THR A 211 3.62 14.42 -7.34
CA THR A 211 4.25 14.40 -8.67
C THR A 211 3.26 14.83 -9.75
N PHE A 212 2.04 14.31 -9.72
CA PHE A 212 0.99 14.67 -10.66
C PHE A 212 0.64 16.17 -10.60
N VAL A 213 0.49 16.71 -9.39
CA VAL A 213 0.23 18.16 -9.18
C VAL A 213 1.38 19.00 -9.71
N VAL A 214 2.63 18.61 -9.43
CA VAL A 214 3.82 19.34 -9.91
C VAL A 214 3.89 19.33 -11.44
N ILE A 215 3.67 18.17 -12.07
CA ILE A 215 3.68 18.06 -13.53
C ILE A 215 2.59 18.93 -14.16
N ILE A 216 1.35 18.86 -13.66
CA ILE A 216 0.25 19.70 -14.17
C ILE A 216 0.57 21.19 -13.98
N THR A 217 1.08 21.59 -12.83
CA THR A 217 1.42 22.97 -12.55
C THR A 217 2.52 23.47 -13.50
N MET A 218 3.55 22.66 -13.72
CA MET A 218 4.64 22.96 -14.64
C MET A 218 4.15 23.07 -16.10
N LEU A 219 3.27 22.19 -16.52
CA LEU A 219 2.67 22.23 -17.85
C LEU A 219 1.78 23.49 -18.03
N LEU A 220 0.96 23.83 -17.03
CA LEU A 220 0.15 25.04 -17.06
C LEU A 220 1.01 26.31 -17.13
N TRP A 221 2.11 26.33 -16.37
CA TRP A 221 3.06 27.46 -16.42
C TRP A 221 3.69 27.61 -17.79
N PHE A 222 4.16 26.48 -18.37
CA PHE A 222 4.88 26.52 -19.66
C PHE A 222 3.94 26.83 -20.82
N TYR A 223 2.80 26.16 -20.91
CA TYR A 223 1.87 26.31 -22.04
C TYR A 223 0.87 27.45 -21.86
N ARG A 224 0.70 28.01 -20.68
CA ARG A 224 -0.23 29.10 -20.33
C ARG A 224 -1.65 28.91 -20.87
N SER A 225 -2.05 27.68 -21.15
CA SER A 225 -3.35 27.31 -21.72
C SER A 225 -3.79 25.95 -21.21
N ILE A 226 -4.93 25.90 -20.55
CA ILE A 226 -5.52 24.65 -20.01
C ILE A 226 -5.80 23.68 -21.15
N LEU A 227 -6.27 24.17 -22.30
CA LEU A 227 -6.59 23.32 -23.45
C LEU A 227 -5.37 22.60 -24.01
N THR A 228 -4.21 23.23 -23.99
CA THR A 228 -2.96 22.62 -24.45
C THR A 228 -2.44 21.59 -23.47
N VAL A 229 -2.60 21.81 -22.17
CA VAL A 229 -2.21 20.87 -21.11
C VAL A 229 -3.05 19.60 -21.14
N VAL A 230 -4.34 19.71 -21.45
CA VAL A 230 -5.24 18.54 -21.56
C VAL A 230 -4.96 17.73 -22.83
N LEU A 231 -4.37 18.35 -23.87
CA LEU A 231 -4.06 17.72 -25.15
C LEU A 231 -2.65 17.11 -25.23
N VAL A 232 -1.78 17.37 -24.24
CA VAL A 232 -0.43 16.83 -24.11
C VAL A 232 -0.41 15.69 -23.08
#